data_24068763123dfbf166b89a89ac13f10f
#
_entry.id   24068763123dfbf166b89a89ac13f10f
#
_cell.length_a   1.000
_cell.length_b   1.000
_cell.length_c   1.000
_cell.angle_alpha   90.00
_cell.angle_beta   90.00
_cell.angle_gamma   90.00
#
_symmetry.space_group_name_H-M   'P 1'
#
loop_
_entity.id
_entity.type
_entity.pdbx_description
1 polymer ?
#
loop_
_entity_poly.entity_id
_entity_poly.type
_entity_poly.pdbx_seq_one_letter_code
_entity_poly.pdbx_strand_id
1 'polypeptide(L)'
;MTTFLQAAEAVAVSEETRMGLWTLFTKGGWLMWPLLALGGVTIFIFVERFMAIRKASVLDMNFMNRIRDYISDGKISTAVNLCKKTDTPIARMIEKGIERIGRPMSDVQTAIENVANLEVSKLENGLPFLATIAGGAPMIGFLGTVLGMVQTFMDMSAAGGTVDLGLLSSGMYVAMVTTVMGLIVGIPAYFGYNYLVARIEKLVFQMEANSIAFMDILNQPVQN
;
A
#
# COMPACT_ATOMS: atom_id res chain seq x y z
N MET A 1 -34.82 -22.38 -40.79
CA MET A 1 -33.40 -22.76 -40.92
C MET A 1 -32.49 -21.53 -40.91
N THR A 2 -32.90 -20.40 -41.49
CA THR A 2 -32.11 -19.13 -41.49
C THR A 2 -31.99 -18.44 -40.15
N THR A 3 -33.00 -18.51 -39.27
CA THR A 3 -32.94 -17.92 -37.92
C THR A 3 -32.00 -18.62 -36.93
N PHE A 4 -31.81 -19.92 -37.10
CA PHE A 4 -30.80 -20.69 -36.28
C PHE A 4 -29.37 -20.40 -36.68
N LEU A 5 -29.12 -20.17 -37.97
CA LEU A 5 -27.81 -19.75 -38.48
C LEU A 5 -27.42 -18.34 -38.01
N GLN A 6 -28.40 -17.40 -38.04
CA GLN A 6 -28.19 -16.04 -37.52
C GLN A 6 -27.96 -16.01 -36.02
N ALA A 7 -28.64 -16.86 -35.24
CA ALA A 7 -28.44 -16.97 -33.82
C ALA A 7 -27.04 -17.60 -33.49
N ALA A 8 -26.60 -18.58 -34.29
CA ALA A 8 -25.28 -19.20 -34.14
C ALA A 8 -24.15 -18.21 -34.50
N GLU A 9 -24.33 -17.40 -35.57
CA GLU A 9 -23.39 -16.31 -35.90
C GLU A 9 -23.37 -15.22 -34.84
N ALA A 10 -24.52 -14.81 -34.29
CA ALA A 10 -24.58 -13.84 -33.19
C ALA A 10 -23.90 -14.35 -31.90
N VAL A 11 -24.00 -15.65 -31.61
CA VAL A 11 -23.32 -16.28 -30.46
C VAL A 11 -21.82 -16.39 -30.72
N ALA A 12 -21.40 -16.75 -31.94
CA ALA A 12 -19.98 -16.80 -32.32
C ALA A 12 -19.32 -15.40 -32.25
N VAL A 13 -20.00 -14.36 -32.74
CA VAL A 13 -19.55 -12.97 -32.63
C VAL A 13 -19.47 -12.52 -31.17
N SER A 14 -20.36 -13.01 -30.28
CA SER A 14 -20.31 -12.68 -28.87
C SER A 14 -19.18 -13.40 -28.11
N GLU A 15 -18.70 -14.54 -28.56
CA GLU A 15 -17.55 -15.23 -27.97
C GLU A 15 -16.21 -14.58 -28.37
N GLU A 16 -16.07 -14.05 -29.59
CA GLU A 16 -14.89 -13.29 -29.99
C GLU A 16 -14.76 -11.94 -29.26
N THR A 17 -15.84 -11.41 -28.69
CA THR A 17 -15.86 -10.10 -27.99
C THR A 17 -15.52 -10.22 -26.49
N ARG A 18 -15.27 -11.40 -25.97
CA ARG A 18 -14.76 -11.53 -24.60
C ARG A 18 -13.30 -11.09 -24.56
N MET A 19 -13.10 -9.81 -24.24
CA MET A 19 -11.77 -9.26 -23.95
C MET A 19 -11.21 -9.92 -22.69
N GLY A 20 -10.61 -11.08 -22.84
CA GLY A 20 -9.84 -11.68 -21.75
C GLY A 20 -8.64 -10.79 -21.42
N LEU A 21 -8.28 -10.66 -20.14
CA LEU A 21 -7.07 -9.94 -19.73
C LEU A 21 -5.83 -10.38 -20.50
N TRP A 22 -5.80 -11.66 -20.91
CA TRP A 22 -4.71 -12.21 -21.70
C TRP A 22 -4.63 -11.66 -23.13
N THR A 23 -5.77 -11.48 -23.80
CA THR A 23 -5.81 -10.85 -25.13
C THR A 23 -5.47 -9.36 -25.10
N LEU A 24 -5.87 -8.67 -24.01
CA LEU A 24 -5.43 -7.29 -23.76
C LEU A 24 -3.91 -7.22 -23.60
N PHE A 25 -3.35 -8.14 -22.83
CA PHE A 25 -1.91 -8.19 -22.61
C PHE A 25 -1.10 -8.41 -23.90
N THR A 26 -1.48 -9.38 -24.72
CA THR A 26 -0.75 -9.70 -25.97
C THR A 26 -0.81 -8.60 -27.02
N LYS A 27 -1.86 -7.76 -26.99
CA LYS A 27 -2.07 -6.66 -27.96
C LYS A 27 -1.51 -5.31 -27.50
N GLY A 28 -1.20 -5.12 -26.22
CA GLY A 28 -0.79 -3.83 -25.66
C GLY A 28 0.69 -3.45 -25.85
N GLY A 29 1.47 -4.26 -26.61
CA GLY A 29 2.84 -3.95 -26.95
C GLY A 29 3.84 -4.03 -25.78
N TRP A 30 5.06 -3.46 -25.97
CA TRP A 30 6.16 -3.57 -25.01
C TRP A 30 5.90 -2.87 -23.66
N LEU A 31 5.06 -1.85 -23.60
CA LEU A 31 4.70 -1.13 -22.38
C LEU A 31 3.90 -1.98 -21.39
N MET A 32 3.36 -3.10 -21.81
CA MET A 32 2.64 -4.02 -20.92
C MET A 32 3.57 -4.69 -19.91
N TRP A 33 4.83 -4.95 -20.26
CA TRP A 33 5.79 -5.61 -19.37
C TRP A 33 6.12 -4.78 -18.13
N PRO A 34 6.49 -3.48 -18.24
CA PRO A 34 6.62 -2.61 -17.08
C PRO A 34 5.36 -2.53 -16.23
N LEU A 35 4.17 -2.43 -16.83
CA LEU A 35 2.91 -2.35 -16.09
C LEU A 35 2.63 -3.63 -15.30
N LEU A 36 2.89 -4.81 -15.86
CA LEU A 36 2.78 -6.07 -15.14
C LEU A 36 3.76 -6.17 -13.96
N ALA A 37 5.01 -5.77 -14.19
CA ALA A 37 6.01 -5.74 -13.14
C ALA A 37 5.58 -4.83 -11.99
N LEU A 38 5.07 -3.62 -12.30
CA LEU A 38 4.52 -2.69 -11.30
C LEU A 38 3.31 -3.28 -10.57
N GLY A 39 2.43 -4.01 -11.28
CA GLY A 39 1.30 -4.73 -10.67
C GLY A 39 1.75 -5.79 -9.67
N GLY A 40 2.76 -6.59 -10.03
CA GLY A 40 3.35 -7.59 -9.13
C GLY A 40 3.98 -6.95 -7.89
N VAL A 41 4.76 -5.88 -8.08
CA VAL A 41 5.36 -5.11 -6.97
C VAL A 41 4.29 -4.51 -6.05
N THR A 42 3.20 -3.98 -6.63
CA THR A 42 2.06 -3.44 -5.86
C THR A 42 1.47 -4.48 -4.93
N ILE A 43 1.17 -5.67 -5.44
CA ILE A 43 0.58 -6.77 -4.65
C ILE A 43 1.57 -7.20 -3.55
N PHE A 44 2.85 -7.35 -3.89
CA PHE A 44 3.88 -7.75 -2.94
C PHE A 44 4.01 -6.76 -1.78
N ILE A 45 4.20 -5.45 -2.07
CA ILE A 45 4.33 -4.41 -1.05
C ILE A 45 3.06 -4.32 -0.21
N PHE A 46 1.88 -4.37 -0.83
CA PHE A 46 0.62 -4.29 -0.11
C PHE A 46 0.46 -5.43 0.90
N VAL A 47 0.68 -6.67 0.47
CA VAL A 47 0.54 -7.86 1.34
C VAL A 47 1.57 -7.82 2.48
N GLU A 48 2.83 -7.51 2.17
CA GLU A 48 3.91 -7.41 3.16
C GLU A 48 3.58 -6.35 4.23
N ARG A 49 3.23 -5.14 3.80
CA ARG A 49 2.90 -4.03 4.72
C ARG A 49 1.63 -4.29 5.50
N PHE A 50 0.59 -4.84 4.86
CA PHE A 50 -0.63 -5.23 5.55
C PHE A 50 -0.37 -6.21 6.71
N MET A 51 0.45 -7.24 6.46
CA MET A 51 0.82 -8.21 7.51
C MET A 51 1.65 -7.55 8.62
N ALA A 52 2.62 -6.70 8.27
CA ALA A 52 3.46 -5.98 9.22
C ALA A 52 2.63 -5.05 10.13
N ILE A 53 1.75 -4.24 9.56
CA ILE A 53 0.88 -3.32 10.30
C ILE A 53 -0.12 -4.10 11.17
N ARG A 54 -0.70 -5.18 10.65
CA ARG A 54 -1.61 -6.03 11.41
C ARG A 54 -0.92 -6.62 12.64
N LYS A 55 0.32 -7.11 12.51
CA LYS A 55 1.12 -7.63 13.63
C LYS A 55 1.45 -6.51 14.65
N ALA A 56 1.80 -5.33 14.16
CA ALA A 56 2.13 -4.17 14.99
C ALA A 56 0.93 -3.63 15.80
N SER A 57 -0.29 -3.78 15.28
CA SER A 57 -1.52 -3.27 15.91
C SER A 57 -2.09 -4.17 17.01
N VAL A 58 -1.53 -5.35 17.23
CA VAL A 58 -2.00 -6.27 18.28
C VAL A 58 -1.39 -5.87 19.61
N LEU A 59 -2.16 -5.19 20.44
CA LEU A 59 -1.80 -4.87 21.84
C LEU A 59 -2.87 -5.43 22.78
N ASP A 60 -2.43 -6.06 23.87
CA ASP A 60 -3.34 -6.50 24.93
C ASP A 60 -3.91 -5.25 25.64
N MET A 61 -5.24 -5.20 25.80
CA MET A 61 -5.93 -4.08 26.48
C MET A 61 -5.44 -3.87 27.92
N ASN A 62 -4.92 -4.92 28.58
CA ASN A 62 -4.39 -4.83 29.94
C ASN A 62 -2.89 -4.54 29.99
N PHE A 63 -2.23 -4.32 28.82
CA PHE A 63 -0.77 -4.10 28.81
C PHE A 63 -0.36 -2.92 29.70
N MET A 64 -0.96 -1.75 29.51
CA MET A 64 -0.61 -0.55 30.30
C MET A 64 -0.97 -0.67 31.78
N ASN A 65 -2.05 -1.37 32.13
CA ASN A 65 -2.40 -1.63 33.54
C ASN A 65 -1.32 -2.49 34.20
N ARG A 66 -0.86 -3.56 33.54
CA ARG A 66 0.24 -4.40 34.05
C ARG A 66 1.56 -3.63 34.16
N ILE A 67 1.87 -2.74 33.24
CA ILE A 67 3.06 -1.86 33.33
C ILE A 67 2.94 -0.95 34.54
N ARG A 68 1.75 -0.33 34.78
CA ARG A 68 1.49 0.48 35.94
C ARG A 68 1.74 -0.30 37.23
N ASP A 69 1.14 -1.50 37.38
CA ASP A 69 1.26 -2.33 38.57
C ASP A 69 2.74 -2.68 38.85
N TYR A 70 3.50 -3.09 37.83
CA TYR A 70 4.93 -3.42 38.00
C TYR A 70 5.79 -2.21 38.38
N ILE A 71 5.48 -1.02 37.84
CA ILE A 71 6.22 0.20 38.20
C ILE A 71 5.89 0.60 39.62
N SER A 72 4.61 0.56 40.05
CA SER A 72 4.17 0.86 41.40
C SER A 72 4.76 -0.10 42.43
N ASP A 73 4.91 -1.37 42.09
CA ASP A 73 5.56 -2.41 42.91
C ASP A 73 7.10 -2.32 42.92
N GLY A 74 7.71 -1.40 42.16
CA GLY A 74 9.16 -1.31 42.03
C GLY A 74 9.80 -2.45 41.19
N LYS A 75 9.00 -3.28 40.50
CA LYS A 75 9.43 -4.45 39.73
C LYS A 75 9.83 -4.04 38.29
N ILE A 76 10.78 -3.12 38.16
CA ILE A 76 11.19 -2.54 36.86
C ILE A 76 11.66 -3.61 35.87
N SER A 77 12.46 -4.60 36.33
CA SER A 77 12.94 -5.69 35.48
C SER A 77 11.80 -6.54 34.89
N THR A 78 10.72 -6.74 35.65
CA THR A 78 9.55 -7.49 35.20
C THR A 78 8.78 -6.69 34.14
N ALA A 79 8.64 -5.37 34.30
CA ALA A 79 8.03 -4.47 33.33
C ALA A 79 8.79 -4.49 32.00
N VAL A 80 10.14 -4.41 32.00
CA VAL A 80 10.98 -4.52 30.80
C VAL A 80 10.80 -5.89 30.13
N ASN A 81 10.79 -6.98 30.89
CA ASN A 81 10.57 -8.33 30.34
C ASN A 81 9.21 -8.50 29.70
N LEU A 82 8.15 -7.88 30.25
CA LEU A 82 6.83 -7.86 29.64
C LEU A 82 6.86 -7.14 28.27
N CYS A 83 7.53 -5.98 28.20
CA CYS A 83 7.69 -5.23 26.95
C CYS A 83 8.39 -6.07 25.88
N LYS A 84 9.53 -6.71 26.23
CA LYS A 84 10.29 -7.60 25.33
C LYS A 84 9.47 -8.79 24.82
N LYS A 85 8.64 -9.37 25.69
CA LYS A 85 7.77 -10.50 25.31
C LYS A 85 6.64 -10.08 24.37
N THR A 86 6.12 -8.87 24.54
CA THR A 86 5.02 -8.34 23.71
C THR A 86 5.51 -7.93 22.31
N ASP A 87 6.72 -7.42 22.18
CA ASP A 87 7.44 -7.06 20.94
C ASP A 87 6.59 -6.30 19.91
N THR A 88 5.76 -5.37 20.37
CA THR A 88 5.00 -4.42 19.52
C THR A 88 5.67 -3.05 19.53
N PRO A 89 5.40 -2.17 18.55
CA PRO A 89 5.91 -0.79 18.55
C PRO A 89 5.65 -0.05 19.87
N ILE A 90 4.42 -0.18 20.40
CA ILE A 90 4.04 0.41 21.69
C ILE A 90 4.87 -0.17 22.82
N ALA A 91 5.07 -1.48 22.88
CA ALA A 91 5.87 -2.10 23.92
C ALA A 91 7.34 -1.66 23.87
N ARG A 92 7.94 -1.54 22.67
CA ARG A 92 9.33 -1.08 22.50
C ARG A 92 9.54 0.38 22.92
N MET A 93 8.56 1.27 22.61
CA MET A 93 8.68 2.66 23.05
C MET A 93 8.53 2.79 24.57
N ILE A 94 7.60 2.02 25.20
CA ILE A 94 7.43 2.00 26.66
C ILE A 94 8.64 1.37 27.35
N GLU A 95 9.22 0.30 26.81
CA GLU A 95 10.48 -0.28 27.29
C GLU A 95 11.57 0.79 27.40
N LYS A 96 11.70 1.62 26.35
CA LYS A 96 12.70 2.70 26.35
C LYS A 96 12.42 3.77 27.38
N GLY A 97 11.16 4.08 27.62
CA GLY A 97 10.73 4.96 28.72
C GLY A 97 11.11 4.37 30.10
N ILE A 98 10.83 3.08 30.32
CA ILE A 98 11.16 2.38 31.57
C ILE A 98 12.69 2.38 31.83
N GLU A 99 13.52 2.17 30.80
CA GLU A 99 14.98 2.23 30.92
C GLU A 99 15.51 3.61 31.33
N ARG A 100 14.70 4.66 31.20
CA ARG A 100 15.05 6.05 31.54
C ARG A 100 14.42 6.52 32.84
N ILE A 101 13.73 5.66 33.59
CA ILE A 101 13.15 6.02 34.90
C ILE A 101 14.30 6.50 35.83
N GLY A 102 14.04 7.59 36.56
CA GLY A 102 15.02 8.27 37.43
C GLY A 102 15.79 9.40 36.75
N ARG A 103 15.58 9.66 35.47
CA ARG A 103 16.06 10.84 34.74
C ARG A 103 14.99 11.93 34.70
N PRO A 104 15.34 13.16 34.28
CA PRO A 104 14.33 14.20 34.05
C PRO A 104 13.24 13.72 33.11
N MET A 105 11.99 14.12 33.36
CA MET A 105 10.83 13.67 32.57
C MET A 105 10.94 14.03 31.09
N SER A 106 11.59 15.16 30.76
CA SER A 106 11.88 15.53 29.37
C SER A 106 12.76 14.51 28.64
N ASP A 107 13.75 13.90 29.36
CA ASP A 107 14.63 12.88 28.77
C ASP A 107 13.88 11.57 28.54
N VAL A 108 12.95 11.22 29.43
CA VAL A 108 12.07 10.05 29.27
C VAL A 108 11.16 10.23 28.06
N GLN A 109 10.50 11.37 27.98
CA GLN A 109 9.59 11.70 26.87
C GLN A 109 10.33 11.68 25.54
N THR A 110 11.47 12.36 25.44
CA THR A 110 12.30 12.38 24.22
C THR A 110 12.74 10.99 23.80
N ALA A 111 13.10 10.12 24.76
CA ALA A 111 13.49 8.75 24.47
C ALA A 111 12.35 7.91 23.90
N ILE A 112 11.12 8.08 24.42
CA ILE A 112 9.91 7.43 23.92
C ILE A 112 9.59 7.91 22.50
N GLU A 113 9.61 9.22 22.27
CA GLU A 113 9.30 9.85 20.98
C GLU A 113 10.29 9.40 19.90
N ASN A 114 11.60 9.32 20.22
CA ASN A 114 12.60 8.85 19.27
C ASN A 114 12.37 7.40 18.84
N VAL A 115 11.99 6.52 19.78
CA VAL A 115 11.67 5.12 19.42
C VAL A 115 10.37 5.06 18.65
N ALA A 116 9.35 5.84 19.05
CA ALA A 116 8.09 5.91 18.33
C ALA A 116 8.29 6.30 16.87
N ASN A 117 9.06 7.37 16.61
CA ASN A 117 9.39 7.83 15.25
C ASN A 117 10.13 6.77 14.43
N LEU A 118 11.07 6.03 15.04
CA LEU A 118 11.76 4.93 14.36
C LEU A 118 10.82 3.78 14.00
N GLU A 119 9.89 3.43 14.88
CA GLU A 119 8.91 2.38 14.63
C GLU A 119 7.90 2.79 13.54
N VAL A 120 7.44 4.04 13.55
CA VAL A 120 6.58 4.59 12.48
C VAL A 120 7.30 4.56 11.14
N SER A 121 8.54 5.04 11.09
CA SER A 121 9.36 5.00 9.86
C SER A 121 9.54 3.59 9.30
N LYS A 122 9.69 2.57 10.17
CA LYS A 122 9.72 1.16 9.73
C LYS A 122 8.41 0.69 9.12
N LEU A 123 7.27 1.14 9.64
CA LEU A 123 5.95 0.80 9.12
C LEU A 123 5.64 1.49 7.80
N GLU A 124 6.10 2.73 7.63
CA GLU A 124 5.93 3.52 6.41
C GLU A 124 6.86 3.08 5.26
N ASN A 125 7.88 2.30 5.56
CA ASN A 125 8.81 1.82 4.54
C ASN A 125 8.06 1.06 3.43
N GLY A 126 8.34 1.41 2.16
CA GLY A 126 7.66 0.85 0.99
C GLY A 126 6.36 1.58 0.59
N LEU A 127 5.70 2.34 1.47
CA LEU A 127 4.50 3.12 1.11
C LEU A 127 4.77 4.17 0.03
N PRO A 128 5.91 4.90 0.03
CA PRO A 128 6.23 5.84 -1.04
C PRO A 128 6.30 5.19 -2.43
N PHE A 129 6.77 3.94 -2.51
CA PHE A 129 6.76 3.18 -3.77
C PHE A 129 5.33 2.88 -4.23
N LEU A 130 4.45 2.48 -3.30
CA LEU A 130 3.05 2.22 -3.60
C LEU A 130 2.33 3.48 -4.09
N ALA A 131 2.58 4.63 -3.46
CA ALA A 131 2.08 5.94 -3.90
C ALA A 131 2.59 6.30 -5.30
N THR A 132 3.88 6.06 -5.57
CA THR A 132 4.49 6.32 -6.88
C THR A 132 3.86 5.44 -7.97
N ILE A 133 3.61 4.17 -7.68
CA ILE A 133 2.95 3.26 -8.64
C ILE A 133 1.50 3.69 -8.87
N ALA A 134 0.79 4.10 -7.82
CA ALA A 134 -0.59 4.58 -7.91
C ALA A 134 -0.75 5.75 -8.92
N GLY A 135 0.18 6.68 -8.92
CA GLY A 135 0.23 7.78 -9.90
C GLY A 135 0.91 7.42 -11.21
N GLY A 136 2.02 6.69 -11.13
CA GLY A 136 2.87 6.38 -12.29
C GLY A 136 2.27 5.37 -13.25
N ALA A 137 1.59 4.32 -12.77
CA ALA A 137 1.04 3.30 -13.64
C ALA A 137 -0.02 3.85 -14.63
N PRO A 138 -0.98 4.70 -14.22
CA PRO A 138 -1.88 5.37 -15.15
C PRO A 138 -1.15 6.28 -16.15
N MET A 139 -0.09 6.98 -15.72
CA MET A 139 0.70 7.84 -16.61
C MET A 139 1.45 7.03 -17.67
N ILE A 140 1.99 5.87 -17.31
CA ILE A 140 2.61 4.93 -18.26
C ILE A 140 1.54 4.40 -19.23
N GLY A 141 0.34 4.09 -18.74
CA GLY A 141 -0.79 3.70 -19.58
C GLY A 141 -1.17 4.78 -20.57
N PHE A 142 -1.27 6.03 -20.12
CA PHE A 142 -1.55 7.18 -20.99
C PHE A 142 -0.43 7.42 -22.02
N LEU A 143 0.84 7.31 -21.61
CA LEU A 143 1.96 7.37 -22.54
C LEU A 143 1.83 6.34 -23.67
N GLY A 144 1.34 5.14 -23.33
CA GLY A 144 1.06 4.10 -24.32
C GLY A 144 0.02 4.52 -25.37
N THR A 145 -1.04 5.26 -24.97
CA THR A 145 -2.01 5.80 -25.93
C THR A 145 -1.40 6.82 -26.86
N VAL A 146 -0.60 7.73 -26.34
CA VAL A 146 0.06 8.76 -27.16
C VAL A 146 1.01 8.12 -28.17
N LEU A 147 1.87 7.20 -27.73
CA LEU A 147 2.82 6.49 -28.61
C LEU A 147 2.08 5.62 -29.64
N GLY A 148 1.03 4.92 -29.24
CA GLY A 148 0.23 4.11 -30.17
C GLY A 148 -0.46 4.94 -31.23
N MET A 149 -1.00 6.10 -30.89
CA MET A 149 -1.58 7.04 -31.86
C MET A 149 -0.53 7.62 -32.81
N VAL A 150 0.63 8.04 -32.29
CA VAL A 150 1.73 8.53 -33.13
C VAL A 150 2.15 7.48 -34.15
N GLN A 151 2.34 6.22 -33.69
CA GLN A 151 2.70 5.12 -34.59
C GLN A 151 1.64 4.91 -35.67
N THR A 152 0.36 4.92 -35.30
CA THR A 152 -0.75 4.75 -36.26
C THR A 152 -0.75 5.81 -37.35
N PHE A 153 -0.52 7.08 -36.99
CA PHE A 153 -0.43 8.17 -37.97
C PHE A 153 0.82 8.06 -38.85
N MET A 154 1.94 7.57 -38.33
CA MET A 154 3.14 7.32 -39.13
C MET A 154 2.90 6.20 -40.17
N ASP A 155 2.26 5.11 -39.76
CA ASP A 155 1.91 3.97 -40.62
C ASP A 155 0.95 4.38 -41.74
N MET A 156 -0.07 5.22 -41.40
CA MET A 156 -1.00 5.80 -42.39
C MET A 156 -0.28 6.73 -43.39
N SER A 157 0.64 7.54 -42.93
CA SER A 157 1.45 8.40 -43.80
C SER A 157 2.32 7.59 -44.76
N ALA A 158 2.92 6.52 -44.26
CA ALA A 158 3.74 5.62 -45.07
C ALA A 158 2.92 4.84 -46.13
N ALA A 159 1.63 4.56 -45.83
CA ALA A 159 0.72 3.90 -46.77
C ALA A 159 0.16 4.81 -47.87
N GLY A 160 0.70 6.01 -48.08
CA GLY A 160 0.33 6.94 -49.15
C GLY A 160 -0.78 7.92 -48.80
N GLY A 161 -1.07 8.10 -47.50
CA GLY A 161 -1.97 9.16 -46.97
C GLY A 161 -3.47 8.89 -47.15
N THR A 162 -3.86 7.73 -47.67
CA THR A 162 -5.25 7.29 -47.71
C THR A 162 -5.68 6.84 -46.31
N VAL A 163 -6.82 7.36 -45.84
CA VAL A 163 -7.36 6.97 -44.50
C VAL A 163 -7.90 5.54 -44.59
N ASP A 164 -7.11 4.59 -44.13
CA ASP A 164 -7.55 3.22 -43.88
C ASP A 164 -8.18 3.12 -42.47
N LEU A 165 -9.52 3.00 -42.42
CA LEU A 165 -10.27 2.88 -41.18
C LEU A 165 -9.89 1.62 -40.37
N GLY A 166 -9.47 0.53 -41.05
CA GLY A 166 -9.04 -0.68 -40.37
C GLY A 166 -7.73 -0.47 -39.61
N LEU A 167 -6.76 0.17 -40.25
CA LEU A 167 -5.47 0.49 -39.69
C LEU A 167 -5.62 1.49 -38.51
N LEU A 168 -6.44 2.52 -38.68
CA LEU A 168 -6.73 3.49 -37.64
C LEU A 168 -7.40 2.83 -36.41
N SER A 169 -8.44 2.01 -36.63
CA SER A 169 -9.15 1.32 -35.53
C SER A 169 -8.26 0.36 -34.78
N SER A 170 -7.41 -0.40 -35.49
CA SER A 170 -6.45 -1.32 -34.87
C SER A 170 -5.44 -0.60 -33.98
N GLY A 171 -4.86 0.50 -34.46
CA GLY A 171 -3.90 1.28 -33.69
C GLY A 171 -4.51 1.97 -32.48
N MET A 172 -5.72 2.54 -32.62
CA MET A 172 -6.48 3.08 -31.50
C MET A 172 -6.80 2.03 -30.44
N TYR A 173 -7.21 0.84 -30.85
CA TYR A 173 -7.48 -0.26 -29.94
C TYR A 173 -6.26 -0.61 -29.09
N VAL A 174 -5.11 -0.83 -29.72
CA VAL A 174 -3.84 -1.12 -29.01
C VAL A 174 -3.47 0.00 -28.03
N ALA A 175 -3.62 1.26 -28.46
CA ALA A 175 -3.36 2.42 -27.62
C ALA A 175 -4.26 2.43 -26.37
N MET A 176 -5.57 2.24 -26.53
CA MET A 176 -6.51 2.24 -25.39
C MET A 176 -6.28 1.11 -24.40
N VAL A 177 -5.84 -0.06 -24.88
CA VAL A 177 -5.53 -1.21 -24.01
C VAL A 177 -4.46 -0.89 -22.99
N THR A 178 -3.42 -0.15 -23.35
CA THR A 178 -2.35 0.22 -22.40
C THR A 178 -2.87 1.13 -21.28
N THR A 179 -3.79 2.05 -21.57
CA THR A 179 -4.41 2.89 -20.54
C THR A 179 -5.27 2.07 -19.59
N VAL A 180 -6.07 1.15 -20.11
CA VAL A 180 -6.88 0.24 -19.28
C VAL A 180 -5.99 -0.54 -18.31
N MET A 181 -4.87 -1.09 -18.79
CA MET A 181 -3.93 -1.82 -17.93
C MET A 181 -3.25 -0.92 -16.91
N GLY A 182 -2.89 0.31 -17.29
CA GLY A 182 -2.35 1.30 -16.35
C GLY A 182 -3.32 1.60 -15.20
N LEU A 183 -4.61 1.72 -15.51
CA LEU A 183 -5.67 1.93 -14.50
C LEU A 183 -5.92 0.68 -13.65
N ILE A 184 -5.90 -0.53 -14.25
CA ILE A 184 -6.02 -1.80 -13.50
C ILE A 184 -4.93 -1.94 -12.44
N VAL A 185 -3.72 -1.43 -12.68
CA VAL A 185 -2.63 -1.43 -11.71
C VAL A 185 -2.73 -0.24 -10.76
N GLY A 186 -2.97 0.96 -11.28
CA GLY A 186 -2.92 2.21 -10.52
C GLY A 186 -4.05 2.35 -9.49
N ILE A 187 -5.27 1.96 -9.85
CA ILE A 187 -6.44 2.09 -8.96
C ILE A 187 -6.28 1.23 -7.70
N PRO A 188 -5.99 -0.09 -7.78
CA PRO A 188 -5.74 -0.88 -6.56
C PRO A 188 -4.56 -0.39 -5.75
N ALA A 189 -3.48 0.09 -6.40
CA ALA A 189 -2.33 0.67 -5.70
C ALA A 189 -2.74 1.91 -4.89
N TYR A 190 -3.56 2.80 -5.46
CA TYR A 190 -4.06 4.00 -4.80
C TYR A 190 -4.93 3.67 -3.58
N PHE A 191 -5.91 2.79 -3.73
CA PHE A 191 -6.76 2.37 -2.61
C PHE A 191 -5.96 1.62 -1.55
N GLY A 192 -5.04 0.75 -1.96
CA GLY A 192 -4.15 0.02 -1.05
C GLY A 192 -3.27 0.95 -0.24
N TYR A 193 -2.65 1.94 -0.88
CA TYR A 193 -1.85 2.97 -0.23
C TYR A 193 -2.65 3.72 0.84
N ASN A 194 -3.80 4.31 0.46
CA ASN A 194 -4.62 5.07 1.41
C ASN A 194 -5.12 4.22 2.59
N TYR A 195 -5.46 2.96 2.33
CA TYR A 195 -5.85 2.04 3.40
C TYR A 195 -4.72 1.79 4.40
N LEU A 196 -3.49 1.56 3.91
CA LEU A 196 -2.32 1.32 4.77
C LEU A 196 -1.94 2.56 5.57
N VAL A 197 -1.96 3.75 4.94
CA VAL A 197 -1.73 5.03 5.62
C VAL A 197 -2.71 5.22 6.77
N ALA A 198 -4.00 5.07 6.53
CA ALA A 198 -5.03 5.21 7.57
C ALA A 198 -4.83 4.21 8.73
N ARG A 199 -4.30 3.01 8.45
CA ARG A 199 -3.97 2.03 9.49
C ARG A 199 -2.75 2.43 10.31
N ILE A 200 -1.74 3.01 9.69
CA ILE A 200 -0.55 3.52 10.38
C ILE A 200 -0.92 4.71 11.25
N GLU A 201 -1.68 5.68 10.74
CA GLU A 201 -2.17 6.84 11.51
C GLU A 201 -2.93 6.41 12.76
N LYS A 202 -3.80 5.40 12.64
CA LYS A 202 -4.49 4.83 13.82
C LYS A 202 -3.53 4.24 14.84
N LEU A 203 -2.46 3.58 14.39
CA LEU A 203 -1.44 3.02 15.29
C LEU A 203 -0.62 4.14 15.94
N VAL A 204 -0.26 5.18 15.19
CA VAL A 204 0.44 6.37 15.72
C VAL A 204 -0.39 7.02 16.83
N PHE A 205 -1.67 7.22 16.61
CA PHE A 205 -2.57 7.74 17.65
C PHE A 205 -2.59 6.86 18.92
N GLN A 206 -2.58 5.52 18.74
CA GLN A 206 -2.49 4.60 19.90
C GLN A 206 -1.13 4.70 20.60
N MET A 207 -0.04 4.89 19.87
CA MET A 207 1.30 5.10 20.43
C MET A 207 1.35 6.38 21.28
N GLU A 208 0.82 7.48 20.75
CA GLU A 208 0.72 8.76 21.48
C GLU A 208 -0.11 8.63 22.75
N ALA A 209 -1.30 8.02 22.68
CA ALA A 209 -2.16 7.81 23.84
C ALA A 209 -1.47 6.96 24.93
N ASN A 210 -0.74 5.92 24.55
CA ASN A 210 0.01 5.09 25.50
C ASN A 210 1.26 5.81 26.05
N SER A 211 1.88 6.70 25.27
CA SER A 211 2.97 7.55 25.75
C SER A 211 2.50 8.49 26.85
N ILE A 212 1.38 9.16 26.62
CA ILE A 212 0.75 10.05 27.62
C ILE A 212 0.39 9.25 28.89
N ALA A 213 -0.29 8.11 28.72
CA ALA A 213 -0.66 7.26 29.85
C ALA A 213 0.57 6.77 30.66
N PHE A 214 1.68 6.50 30.01
CA PHE A 214 2.92 6.12 30.67
C PHE A 214 3.54 7.30 31.44
N MET A 215 3.56 8.50 30.86
CA MET A 215 4.06 9.70 31.54
C MET A 215 3.21 10.03 32.76
N ASP A 216 1.89 9.82 32.67
CA ASP A 216 0.98 10.01 33.84
C ASP A 216 1.29 9.01 34.95
N ILE A 217 1.62 7.75 34.64
CA ILE A 217 2.04 6.75 35.65
C ILE A 217 3.28 7.22 36.39
N LEU A 218 4.26 7.78 35.66
CA LEU A 218 5.51 8.27 36.29
C LEU A 218 5.32 9.54 37.11
N ASN A 219 4.29 10.34 36.81
CA ASN A 219 3.98 11.59 37.52
C ASN A 219 3.10 11.38 38.77
N GLN A 220 2.51 10.19 38.96
CA GLN A 220 1.70 9.90 40.12
C GLN A 220 2.57 9.86 41.39
N PRO A 221 2.21 10.58 42.45
CA PRO A 221 2.94 10.48 43.72
C PRO A 221 2.80 9.04 44.24
N VAL A 222 3.94 8.46 44.67
CA VAL A 222 3.94 7.14 45.32
C VAL A 222 2.98 7.19 46.52
N GLN A 223 1.87 6.48 46.40
CA GLN A 223 0.98 6.29 47.57
C GLN A 223 1.72 5.37 48.56
N ASN A 224 2.25 5.99 49.61
CA ASN A 224 2.80 5.27 50.76
C ASN A 224 1.69 4.64 51.56
#